data_80dc35ed9bc301f0aba7e7776845d1d2
#
_entry.id   80dc35ed9bc301f0aba7e7776845d1d2
#
_cell.length_a   1.000
_cell.length_b   1.000
_cell.length_c   1.000
_cell.angle_alpha   90.00
_cell.angle_beta   90.00
_cell.angle_gamma   90.00
#
_symmetry.space_group_name_H-M   'P 1'
#
loop_
_entity.id
_entity.type
_entity.pdbx_description
1 polymer ?
#
loop_
_entity_poly.entity_id
_entity_poly.type
_entity_poly.pdbx_seq_one_letter_code
_entity_poly.pdbx_strand_id
1 'polypeptide(L)'
;QLKPYSARVICSSYLPDWRPGVDYRTVYSAHRAMGGGVAIDLIHEWDYLAELFGMPRQVYCLKGTYSELELDSDDLAVYIARYDTLLAEVHLDYFGRTYRRSIELFCKDGTVTADFGAGTLTLADGRVEAYEEPVNARYVREMEYFLEYALHGTGESLNPPHTAQEVLKIALGEA
;
A
#
# COMPACT_ATOMS: atom_id res chain seq x y z
N GLN A 1 18.34 -13.69 -4.53
CA GLN A 1 16.90 -13.51 -4.52
C GLN A 1 16.39 -13.74 -3.10
N LEU A 2 15.70 -12.76 -2.51
CA LEU A 2 15.08 -12.88 -1.19
C LEU A 2 13.98 -13.95 -1.25
N LYS A 3 13.93 -14.80 -0.20
CA LYS A 3 12.88 -15.81 -0.04
C LYS A 3 12.25 -15.62 1.35
N PRO A 4 11.32 -14.68 1.49
CA PRO A 4 10.66 -14.46 2.77
C PRO A 4 9.70 -15.61 3.11
N TYR A 5 9.60 -15.91 4.40
CA TYR A 5 8.58 -16.79 4.96
C TYR A 5 7.29 -16.01 5.25
N SER A 6 7.46 -14.74 5.62
CA SER A 6 6.36 -13.84 5.95
C SER A 6 6.71 -12.41 5.55
N ALA A 7 5.66 -11.65 5.24
CA ALA A 7 5.72 -10.21 5.05
C ALA A 7 4.74 -9.52 6.01
N ARG A 8 5.12 -8.37 6.55
CA ARG A 8 4.24 -7.50 7.32
C ARG A 8 4.25 -6.12 6.70
N VAL A 9 3.09 -5.64 6.33
CA VAL A 9 2.88 -4.32 5.74
C VAL A 9 2.04 -3.48 6.67
N ILE A 10 2.46 -2.26 6.89
CA ILE A 10 1.68 -1.25 7.61
C ILE A 10 1.67 0.05 6.83
N CYS A 11 0.48 0.62 6.64
CA CYS A 11 0.29 2.00 6.21
C CYS A 11 -0.74 2.63 7.13
N SER A 12 -0.25 3.49 8.01
CA SER A 12 -0.98 4.10 9.11
C SER A 12 -0.74 5.60 9.11
N SER A 13 -1.80 6.38 9.05
CA SER A 13 -1.73 7.84 9.00
C SER A 13 -3.00 8.47 9.54
N TYR A 14 -2.94 9.75 9.91
CA TYR A 14 -4.09 10.45 10.46
C TYR A 14 -4.81 11.23 9.37
N LEU A 15 -5.98 10.76 8.96
CA LEU A 15 -6.76 11.36 7.86
C LEU A 15 -6.99 12.88 8.00
N PRO A 16 -7.30 13.42 9.20
CA PRO A 16 -7.43 14.87 9.36
C PRO A 16 -6.19 15.69 9.01
N ASP A 17 -5.00 15.09 9.07
CA ASP A 17 -3.74 15.78 8.77
C ASP A 17 -3.36 15.73 7.27
N TRP A 18 -4.07 14.96 6.44
CA TRP A 18 -3.71 14.79 5.03
C TRP A 18 -3.83 16.07 4.20
N ARG A 19 -4.77 16.94 4.57
CA ARG A 19 -5.02 18.21 3.87
C ARG A 19 -5.16 19.34 4.89
N PRO A 20 -4.05 19.99 5.26
CA PRO A 20 -4.07 21.08 6.24
C PRO A 20 -5.09 22.17 5.88
N GLY A 21 -5.93 22.55 6.82
CA GLY A 21 -6.96 23.57 6.64
C GLY A 21 -8.25 23.09 5.93
N VAL A 22 -8.33 21.81 5.56
CA VAL A 22 -9.55 21.21 5.00
C VAL A 22 -10.19 20.32 6.06
N ASP A 23 -11.49 20.46 6.28
CA ASP A 23 -12.24 19.54 7.12
C ASP A 23 -12.32 18.17 6.44
N TYR A 24 -11.66 17.15 7.01
CA TYR A 24 -11.61 15.80 6.46
C TYR A 24 -12.99 15.18 6.25
N ARG A 25 -14.00 15.62 7.02
CA ARG A 25 -15.38 15.15 6.90
C ARG A 25 -16.04 15.55 5.59
N THR A 26 -15.46 16.49 4.87
CA THR A 26 -16.00 16.97 3.58
C THR A 26 -15.33 16.36 2.36
N VAL A 27 -14.26 15.55 2.58
CA VAL A 27 -13.52 14.93 1.47
C VAL A 27 -14.06 13.53 1.15
N TYR A 28 -13.82 13.07 -0.06
CA TYR A 28 -14.31 11.77 -0.54
C TYR A 28 -13.86 10.60 0.35
N SER A 29 -12.66 10.67 0.93
CA SER A 29 -12.09 9.62 1.80
C SER A 29 -13.01 9.27 2.98
N ALA A 30 -13.75 10.26 3.52
CA ALA A 30 -14.67 10.07 4.62
C ALA A 30 -16.03 9.47 4.19
N HIS A 31 -16.32 9.38 2.88
CA HIS A 31 -17.64 9.02 2.37
C HIS A 31 -17.62 7.79 1.48
N ARG A 32 -18.27 6.71 1.93
CA ARG A 32 -18.42 5.47 1.17
C ARG A 32 -19.11 5.69 -0.18
N ALA A 33 -20.14 6.51 -0.22
CA ALA A 33 -20.87 6.82 -1.45
C ALA A 33 -20.03 7.60 -2.48
N MET A 34 -18.93 8.19 -2.07
CA MET A 34 -17.97 8.88 -2.94
C MET A 34 -16.77 8.00 -3.32
N GLY A 35 -16.79 6.72 -2.97
CA GLY A 35 -15.69 5.79 -3.20
C GLY A 35 -14.58 5.88 -2.16
N GLY A 36 -14.85 6.49 -0.99
CA GLY A 36 -13.90 6.60 0.10
C GLY A 36 -13.72 5.31 0.90
N GLY A 37 -12.68 5.30 1.71
CA GLY A 37 -12.32 4.22 2.61
C GLY A 37 -10.85 3.88 2.55
N VAL A 38 -10.28 3.53 3.69
CA VAL A 38 -8.84 3.28 3.85
C VAL A 38 -8.31 2.20 2.92
N ALA A 39 -9.12 1.18 2.66
CA ALA A 39 -8.76 0.08 1.78
C ALA A 39 -8.49 0.54 0.33
N ILE A 40 -9.25 1.52 -0.15
CA ILE A 40 -9.12 2.06 -1.50
C ILE A 40 -8.05 3.14 -1.56
N ASP A 41 -8.05 4.08 -0.59
CA ASP A 41 -7.06 5.15 -0.57
C ASP A 41 -5.62 4.64 -0.42
N LEU A 42 -5.44 3.52 0.32
CA LEU A 42 -4.13 2.90 0.54
C LEU A 42 -3.93 1.63 -0.30
N ILE A 43 -4.64 1.50 -1.42
CA ILE A 43 -4.57 0.35 -2.33
C ILE A 43 -3.15 0.11 -2.89
N HIS A 44 -2.34 1.15 -2.95
CA HIS A 44 -0.97 1.09 -3.41
C HIS A 44 -0.07 0.14 -2.58
N GLU A 45 -0.48 -0.23 -1.38
CA GLU A 45 0.20 -1.26 -0.59
C GLU A 45 -0.02 -2.65 -1.20
N TRP A 46 -1.16 -2.89 -1.79
CA TRP A 46 -1.43 -4.12 -2.54
C TRP A 46 -0.77 -4.14 -3.91
N ASP A 47 -0.65 -2.98 -4.54
CA ASP A 47 -0.06 -2.85 -5.87
C ASP A 47 1.42 -3.29 -5.86
N TYR A 48 2.24 -2.77 -4.94
CA TYR A 48 3.62 -3.22 -4.85
C TYR A 48 3.78 -4.66 -4.32
N LEU A 49 2.84 -5.17 -3.50
CA LEU A 49 2.85 -6.59 -3.11
C LEU A 49 2.59 -7.49 -4.31
N ALA A 50 1.69 -7.10 -5.21
CA ALA A 50 1.44 -7.81 -6.46
C ALA A 50 2.68 -7.81 -7.37
N GLU A 51 3.42 -6.70 -7.44
CA GLU A 51 4.67 -6.61 -8.18
C GLU A 51 5.77 -7.50 -7.57
N LEU A 52 5.89 -7.51 -6.23
CA LEU A 52 6.95 -8.27 -5.54
C LEU A 52 6.71 -9.78 -5.50
N PHE A 53 5.45 -10.20 -5.31
CA PHE A 53 5.12 -11.59 -4.99
C PHE A 53 4.06 -12.21 -5.91
N GLY A 54 3.52 -11.44 -6.85
CA GLY A 54 2.36 -11.85 -7.66
C GLY A 54 1.05 -11.78 -6.86
N MET A 55 0.01 -12.43 -7.38
CA MET A 55 -1.30 -12.44 -6.73
C MET A 55 -1.36 -13.52 -5.64
N PRO A 56 -1.96 -13.24 -4.48
CA PRO A 56 -2.15 -14.22 -3.43
C PRO A 56 -3.15 -15.31 -3.85
N ARG A 57 -3.01 -16.51 -3.28
CA ARG A 57 -3.94 -17.64 -3.49
C ARG A 57 -5.23 -17.49 -2.70
N GLN A 58 -5.18 -16.75 -1.61
CA GLN A 58 -6.32 -16.54 -0.71
C GLN A 58 -6.09 -15.31 0.13
N VAL A 59 -7.13 -14.52 0.33
CA VAL A 59 -7.11 -13.33 1.19
C VAL A 59 -8.27 -13.39 2.17
N TYR A 60 -7.98 -13.10 3.44
CA TYR A 60 -8.99 -12.81 4.46
C TYR A 60 -8.91 -11.32 4.77
N CYS A 61 -10.05 -10.64 4.73
CA CYS A 61 -10.16 -9.21 4.97
C CYS A 61 -11.16 -8.95 6.11
N LEU A 62 -10.73 -8.15 7.09
CA LEU A 62 -11.60 -7.54 8.08
C LEU A 62 -11.43 -6.03 7.97
N LYS A 63 -12.51 -5.32 7.66
CA LYS A 63 -12.50 -3.86 7.56
C LYS A 63 -13.78 -3.25 8.09
N GLY A 64 -13.72 -1.99 8.45
CA GLY A 64 -14.87 -1.25 8.97
C GLY A 64 -14.46 0.07 9.61
N THR A 65 -15.41 0.67 10.31
CA THR A 65 -15.22 1.90 11.07
C THR A 65 -15.05 1.55 12.53
N TYR A 66 -13.88 1.77 13.09
CA TYR A 66 -13.49 1.36 14.45
C TYR A 66 -13.01 2.52 15.33
N SER A 67 -12.61 3.65 14.75
CA SER A 67 -12.13 4.80 15.50
C SER A 67 -13.25 5.80 15.79
N GLU A 68 -12.88 6.90 16.44
CA GLU A 68 -13.78 8.03 16.72
C GLU A 68 -13.82 9.07 15.57
N LEU A 69 -13.24 8.75 14.40
CA LEU A 69 -13.33 9.62 13.25
C LEU A 69 -14.77 9.69 12.74
N GLU A 70 -15.24 10.91 12.47
CA GLU A 70 -16.57 11.15 11.94
C GLU A 70 -16.59 10.90 10.41
N LEU A 71 -16.79 9.63 10.03
CA LEU A 71 -16.85 9.16 8.64
C LEU A 71 -17.81 7.97 8.50
N ASP A 72 -18.27 7.69 7.29
CA ASP A 72 -19.12 6.53 6.98
C ASP A 72 -18.42 5.47 6.10
N SER A 73 -17.16 5.71 5.78
CA SER A 73 -16.26 4.77 5.08
C SER A 73 -15.47 3.91 6.07
N ASP A 74 -14.70 2.95 5.57
CA ASP A 74 -13.82 2.13 6.41
C ASP A 74 -12.60 2.94 6.85
N ASP A 75 -12.29 2.98 8.15
CA ASP A 75 -11.09 3.62 8.72
C ASP A 75 -9.99 2.64 9.12
N LEU A 76 -10.30 1.35 9.11
CA LEU A 76 -9.38 0.24 9.34
C LEU A 76 -9.64 -0.87 8.34
N ALA A 77 -8.58 -1.40 7.74
CA ALA A 77 -8.62 -2.62 6.97
C ALA A 77 -7.39 -3.49 7.34
N VAL A 78 -7.66 -4.72 7.73
CA VAL A 78 -6.64 -5.71 8.08
C VAL A 78 -6.83 -6.94 7.22
N TYR A 79 -5.72 -7.40 6.64
CA TYR A 79 -5.75 -8.57 5.76
C TYR A 79 -4.69 -9.58 6.16
N ILE A 80 -5.04 -10.86 5.90
CA ILE A 80 -4.09 -11.98 5.90
C ILE A 80 -4.15 -12.60 4.52
N ALA A 81 -3.01 -12.60 3.82
CA ALA A 81 -2.89 -13.10 2.46
C ALA A 81 -1.94 -14.29 2.37
N ARG A 82 -2.39 -15.39 1.81
CA ARG A 82 -1.61 -16.59 1.58
C ARG A 82 -1.10 -16.62 0.15
N TYR A 83 0.21 -16.66 0.01
CA TYR A 83 0.92 -16.92 -1.25
C TYR A 83 1.41 -18.38 -1.26
N ASP A 84 2.04 -18.83 -2.35
CA ASP A 84 2.60 -20.18 -2.43
C ASP A 84 3.76 -20.38 -1.45
N THR A 85 4.55 -19.34 -1.18
CA THR A 85 5.80 -19.41 -0.41
C THR A 85 5.83 -18.57 0.85
N LEU A 86 4.86 -17.66 1.04
CA LEU A 86 4.83 -16.76 2.20
C LEU A 86 3.40 -16.47 2.66
N LEU A 87 3.28 -16.00 3.90
CA LEU A 87 2.08 -15.38 4.44
C LEU A 87 2.34 -13.88 4.61
N ALA A 88 1.39 -13.03 4.17
CA ALA A 88 1.47 -11.59 4.35
C ALA A 88 0.36 -11.07 5.29
N GLU A 89 0.74 -10.16 6.19
CA GLU A 89 -0.16 -9.33 6.99
C GLU A 89 -0.17 -7.93 6.41
N VAL A 90 -1.35 -7.34 6.19
CA VAL A 90 -1.49 -5.96 5.73
C VAL A 90 -2.41 -5.21 6.68
N HIS A 91 -1.92 -4.09 7.22
CA HIS A 91 -2.66 -3.22 8.12
C HIS A 91 -2.71 -1.81 7.53
N LEU A 92 -3.92 -1.31 7.31
CA LEU A 92 -4.20 0.00 6.74
C LEU A 92 -5.12 0.75 7.69
N ASP A 93 -4.76 1.97 8.12
CA ASP A 93 -5.63 2.77 8.97
C ASP A 93 -5.55 4.29 8.70
N TYR A 94 -6.63 4.99 9.09
CA TYR A 94 -6.79 6.43 9.01
C TYR A 94 -6.56 7.16 10.34
N PHE A 95 -6.27 6.45 11.41
CA PHE A 95 -6.26 7.02 12.76
C PHE A 95 -4.88 7.02 13.43
N GLY A 96 -3.86 6.52 12.76
CA GLY A 96 -2.50 6.52 13.28
C GLY A 96 -1.94 7.94 13.45
N ARG A 97 -1.64 8.33 14.69
CA ARG A 97 -1.12 9.66 15.01
C ARG A 97 0.35 9.86 14.63
N THR A 98 1.07 8.77 14.44
CA THR A 98 2.42 8.77 13.90
C THR A 98 2.38 8.12 12.54
N TYR A 99 2.78 8.85 11.50
CA TYR A 99 2.85 8.28 10.16
C TYR A 99 3.80 7.10 10.13
N ARG A 100 3.31 5.97 9.64
CA ARG A 100 4.08 4.74 9.44
C ARG A 100 3.71 4.15 8.09
N ARG A 101 4.71 3.89 7.26
CA ARG A 101 4.54 3.15 6.01
C ARG A 101 5.76 2.30 5.79
N SER A 102 5.61 1.00 5.97
CA SER A 102 6.74 0.07 5.89
C SER A 102 6.32 -1.32 5.46
N ILE A 103 7.28 -2.06 4.92
CA ILE A 103 7.20 -3.50 4.74
C ILE A 103 8.39 -4.17 5.43
N GLU A 104 8.11 -5.23 6.18
CA GLU A 104 9.10 -6.13 6.79
C GLU A 104 9.01 -7.49 6.11
N LEU A 105 10.15 -8.01 5.67
CA LEU A 105 10.29 -9.33 5.07
C LEU A 105 11.11 -10.22 5.98
N PHE A 106 10.49 -11.24 6.54
CA PHE A 106 11.13 -12.20 7.45
C PHE A 106 11.73 -13.33 6.64
N CYS A 107 13.06 -13.36 6.57
CA CYS A 107 13.84 -14.30 5.77
C CYS A 107 14.71 -15.19 6.65
N LYS A 108 15.35 -16.23 6.07
CA LYS A 108 16.24 -17.14 6.77
C LYS A 108 17.39 -16.42 7.48
N ASP A 109 17.98 -15.42 6.82
CA ASP A 109 19.22 -14.78 7.29
C ASP A 109 18.95 -13.46 8.04
N GLY A 110 17.70 -13.14 8.30
CA GLY A 110 17.28 -11.94 9.04
C GLY A 110 16.07 -11.26 8.42
N THR A 111 15.74 -10.08 8.95
CA THR A 111 14.61 -9.28 8.47
C THR A 111 15.13 -8.17 7.54
N VAL A 112 14.48 -8.01 6.41
CA VAL A 112 14.67 -6.84 5.53
C VAL A 112 13.50 -5.91 5.75
N THR A 113 13.77 -4.63 5.99
CA THR A 113 12.73 -3.62 6.24
C THR A 113 12.88 -2.45 5.28
N ALA A 114 11.84 -2.15 4.50
CA ALA A 114 11.72 -0.89 3.80
C ALA A 114 10.80 0.04 4.59
N ASP A 115 11.30 1.19 5.00
CA ASP A 115 10.55 2.27 5.62
C ASP A 115 10.38 3.40 4.60
N PHE A 116 9.17 3.52 4.06
CA PHE A 116 8.86 4.53 3.05
C PHE A 116 8.73 5.94 3.65
N GLY A 117 8.43 6.04 4.95
CA GLY A 117 8.38 7.32 5.65
C GLY A 117 9.78 7.89 5.87
N ALA A 118 10.72 7.06 6.26
CA ALA A 118 12.12 7.43 6.44
C ALA A 118 12.94 7.39 5.14
N GLY A 119 12.43 6.78 4.07
CA GLY A 119 13.17 6.57 2.83
C GLY A 119 14.38 5.65 3.01
N THR A 120 14.23 4.57 3.80
CA THR A 120 15.35 3.67 4.12
C THR A 120 15.03 2.21 3.81
N LEU A 121 16.07 1.47 3.43
CA LEU A 121 16.06 0.02 3.32
C LEU A 121 17.09 -0.56 4.29
N THR A 122 16.63 -1.29 5.29
CA THR A 122 17.49 -2.05 6.21
C THR A 122 17.61 -3.48 5.72
N LEU A 123 18.81 -3.92 5.42
CA LEU A 123 19.10 -5.27 4.96
C LEU A 123 19.19 -6.26 6.14
N ALA A 124 19.14 -7.56 5.85
CA ALA A 124 19.19 -8.63 6.85
C ALA A 124 20.47 -8.63 7.70
N ASP A 125 21.58 -8.08 7.20
CA ASP A 125 22.83 -7.92 7.92
C ASP A 125 22.90 -6.62 8.74
N GLY A 126 21.83 -5.84 8.77
CA GLY A 126 21.70 -4.58 9.50
C GLY A 126 22.25 -3.36 8.77
N ARG A 127 22.76 -3.49 7.56
CA ARG A 127 23.12 -2.32 6.73
C ARG A 127 21.89 -1.54 6.37
N VAL A 128 21.99 -0.21 6.42
CA VAL A 128 20.92 0.72 6.05
C VAL A 128 21.34 1.47 4.79
N GLU A 129 20.47 1.42 3.80
CA GLU A 129 20.57 2.20 2.57
C GLU A 129 19.49 3.29 2.60
N ALA A 130 19.88 4.55 2.37
CA ALA A 130 18.96 5.67 2.33
C ALA A 130 18.65 6.06 0.88
N TYR A 131 17.39 6.33 0.62
CA TYR A 131 16.86 6.75 -0.66
C TYR A 131 16.20 8.11 -0.51
N GLU A 132 16.97 9.16 -0.70
CA GLU A 132 16.46 10.52 -0.66
C GLU A 132 15.92 10.90 -2.03
N GLU A 133 14.66 11.26 -2.07
CA GLU A 133 14.02 11.68 -3.31
C GLU A 133 13.04 12.84 -3.03
N PRO A 134 13.07 13.90 -3.86
CA PRO A 134 12.03 14.94 -3.81
C PRO A 134 10.64 14.32 -4.00
N VAL A 135 9.68 14.74 -3.18
CA VAL A 135 8.31 14.16 -3.18
C VAL A 135 7.69 14.13 -4.59
N ASN A 136 7.97 15.15 -5.41
CA ASN A 136 7.41 15.26 -6.76
C ASN A 136 8.11 14.36 -7.80
N ALA A 137 9.31 13.84 -7.52
CA ALA A 137 10.08 13.11 -8.53
C ALA A 137 9.40 11.81 -8.97
N ARG A 138 8.70 11.12 -8.06
CA ARG A 138 7.91 9.91 -8.38
C ARG A 138 6.78 10.19 -9.37
N TYR A 139 6.08 11.32 -9.22
CA TYR A 139 4.99 11.72 -10.14
C TYR A 139 5.53 12.12 -11.52
N VAL A 140 6.72 12.73 -11.54
CA VAL A 140 7.40 13.05 -12.82
C VAL A 140 7.75 11.75 -13.55
N ARG A 141 8.36 10.76 -12.86
CA ARG A 141 8.69 9.46 -13.49
C ARG A 141 7.45 8.67 -13.92
N GLU A 142 6.38 8.70 -13.13
CA GLU A 142 5.10 8.09 -13.50
C GLU A 142 4.56 8.69 -14.80
N MET A 143 4.57 10.02 -14.90
CA MET A 143 4.12 10.73 -16.10
C MET A 143 5.04 10.48 -17.29
N GLU A 144 6.36 10.49 -17.10
CA GLU A 144 7.33 10.16 -18.15
C GLU A 144 7.09 8.73 -18.67
N TYR A 145 6.93 7.75 -17.76
CA TYR A 145 6.61 6.38 -18.13
C TYR A 145 5.29 6.28 -18.92
N PHE A 146 4.24 6.94 -18.43
CA PHE A 146 2.94 6.94 -19.10
C PHE A 146 3.01 7.54 -20.51
N LEU A 147 3.67 8.69 -20.65
CA LEU A 147 3.82 9.36 -21.95
C LEU A 147 4.63 8.50 -22.92
N GLU A 148 5.72 7.90 -22.46
CA GLU A 148 6.54 7.02 -23.30
C GLU A 148 5.74 5.80 -23.77
N TYR A 149 5.00 5.16 -22.86
CA TYR A 149 4.14 4.04 -23.18
C TYR A 149 3.01 4.44 -24.16
N ALA A 150 2.36 5.57 -23.92
CA ALA A 150 1.25 6.05 -24.75
C ALA A 150 1.69 6.49 -26.15
N LEU A 151 2.87 7.10 -26.27
CA LEU A 151 3.38 7.61 -27.56
C LEU A 151 4.01 6.52 -28.42
N HIS A 152 4.71 5.59 -27.82
CA HIS A 152 5.49 4.59 -28.56
C HIS A 152 4.84 3.20 -28.58
N GLY A 153 3.91 2.92 -27.69
CA GLY A 153 3.08 1.69 -27.70
C GLY A 153 3.88 0.39 -27.63
N THR A 154 5.12 0.45 -27.15
CA THR A 154 6.04 -0.67 -27.14
C THR A 154 6.19 -1.23 -25.72
N GLY A 155 5.96 -2.51 -25.56
CA GLY A 155 6.14 -3.24 -24.30
C GLY A 155 4.83 -3.53 -23.56
N GLU A 156 4.95 -4.24 -22.44
CA GLU A 156 3.86 -4.49 -21.52
C GLU A 156 3.78 -3.35 -20.51
N SER A 157 2.56 -2.99 -20.12
CA SER A 157 2.36 -2.03 -19.04
C SER A 157 2.89 -2.60 -17.72
N LEU A 158 3.58 -1.80 -16.91
CA LEU A 158 4.01 -2.19 -15.56
C LEU A 158 2.80 -2.51 -14.65
N ASN A 159 1.68 -1.83 -14.89
CA ASN A 159 0.42 -2.10 -14.19
C ASN A 159 -0.70 -2.30 -15.22
N PRO A 160 -0.86 -3.48 -15.81
CA PRO A 160 -1.90 -3.74 -16.79
C PRO A 160 -3.29 -3.73 -16.13
N PRO A 161 -4.35 -3.31 -16.84
CA PRO A 161 -5.69 -3.14 -16.28
C PRO A 161 -6.25 -4.38 -15.57
N HIS A 162 -5.92 -5.58 -16.03
CA HIS A 162 -6.36 -6.82 -15.39
C HIS A 162 -5.72 -7.01 -14.01
N THR A 163 -4.43 -6.70 -13.84
CA THR A 163 -3.74 -6.75 -12.54
C THR A 163 -4.33 -5.70 -11.59
N ALA A 164 -4.53 -4.47 -12.07
CA ALA A 164 -5.16 -3.42 -11.28
C ALA A 164 -6.57 -3.80 -10.82
N GLN A 165 -7.36 -4.48 -11.67
CA GLN A 165 -8.68 -4.99 -11.32
C GLN A 165 -8.63 -6.07 -10.22
N GLU A 166 -7.69 -7.01 -10.30
CA GLU A 166 -7.52 -8.03 -9.26
C GLU A 166 -7.05 -7.41 -7.93
N VAL A 167 -6.13 -6.45 -7.96
CA VAL A 167 -5.71 -5.69 -6.79
C VAL A 167 -6.91 -4.95 -6.16
N LEU A 168 -7.77 -4.34 -6.98
CA LEU A 168 -8.98 -3.68 -6.48
C LEU A 168 -9.93 -4.66 -5.79
N LYS A 169 -10.15 -5.87 -6.33
CA LYS A 169 -10.97 -6.91 -5.68
C LYS A 169 -10.43 -7.28 -4.30
N ILE A 170 -9.09 -7.39 -4.16
CA ILE A 170 -8.46 -7.65 -2.87
C ILE A 170 -8.78 -6.51 -1.90
N ALA A 171 -8.57 -5.25 -2.30
CA ALA A 171 -8.84 -4.08 -1.45
C ALA A 171 -10.31 -4.01 -1.03
N LEU A 172 -11.23 -4.40 -1.93
CA LEU A 172 -12.66 -4.46 -1.63
C LEU A 172 -13.06 -5.65 -0.73
N GLY A 173 -12.18 -6.64 -0.57
CA GLY A 173 -12.48 -7.88 0.17
C GLY A 173 -13.33 -8.86 -0.65
N GLU A 174 -13.21 -8.83 -1.98
CA GLU A 174 -13.96 -9.65 -2.95
C GLU A 174 -13.11 -10.77 -3.57
N ALA A 175 -11.86 -10.94 -3.09
CA ALA A 175 -10.89 -11.90 -3.63
C ALA A 175 -10.86 -13.21 -2.81
#